data_03f97266ca7c6ec15b8e9f9a0ef33964
#
_entry.id   03f97266ca7c6ec15b8e9f9a0ef33964
#
_cell.length_a   1.000
_cell.length_b   1.000
_cell.length_c   1.000
_cell.angle_alpha   90.00
_cell.angle_beta   90.00
_cell.angle_gamma   90.00
#
_symmetry.space_group_name_H-M   'P 1'
#
loop_
_entity.id
_entity.type
_entity.pdbx_description
1 polymer ?
#
loop_
_entity_poly.entity_id
_entity_poly.type
_entity_poly.pdbx_seq_one_letter_code
_entity_poly.pdbx_strand_id
1 'polypeptide(L)'
;MFKRTVDSWIQRLKEGITPSMIFFIILGSAICTFGVHNIHQQTHITEGGLIGTMLLIEHWLGLPPSVITPILDISGYLLAYKYLGGRFIKISAISTLCVSLFYEFWELFPPILPNLSAYPLAAAILGGLLVGGGAGIVVRQGGSSGGDDALALTLSHVTHWRLSKAYLI
;
A
#
# COMPACT_ATOMS: atom_id res chain seq x y z
N MET A 1 22.58 6.09 11.06
CA MET A 1 21.99 5.69 9.78
C MET A 1 20.49 6.00 9.71
N PHE A 2 19.72 5.69 10.73
CA PHE A 2 18.27 5.91 10.79
C PHE A 2 17.85 7.39 10.69
N LYS A 3 18.53 8.30 11.39
CA LYS A 3 18.25 9.75 11.36
C LYS A 3 18.36 10.32 9.93
N ARG A 4 19.35 9.86 9.14
CA ARG A 4 19.50 10.26 7.73
C ARG A 4 18.33 9.83 6.83
N THR A 5 17.71 8.67 7.10
CA THR A 5 16.58 8.17 6.30
C THR A 5 15.31 8.99 6.59
N VAL A 6 15.05 9.31 7.86
CA VAL A 6 13.91 10.15 8.25
C VAL A 6 14.09 11.60 7.74
N ASP A 7 15.30 12.16 7.88
CA ASP A 7 15.59 13.52 7.40
C ASP A 7 15.45 13.61 5.86
N SER A 8 15.91 12.60 5.11
CA SER A 8 15.75 12.57 3.66
C SER A 8 14.30 12.45 3.23
N TRP A 9 13.47 11.72 3.99
CA TRP A 9 12.04 11.59 3.74
C TRP A 9 11.31 12.91 4.02
N ILE A 10 11.63 13.60 5.13
CA ILE A 10 11.09 14.93 5.46
C ILE A 10 11.48 15.97 4.41
N GLN A 11 12.72 15.93 3.89
CA GLN A 11 13.14 16.83 2.81
C GLN A 11 12.35 16.59 1.53
N ARG A 12 12.11 15.33 1.15
CA ARG A 12 11.26 14.96 0.00
C ARG A 12 9.82 15.46 0.16
N LEU A 13 9.29 15.52 1.38
CA LEU A 13 7.97 16.09 1.64
C LEU A 13 7.90 17.61 1.36
N LYS A 14 9.01 18.32 1.28
CA LYS A 14 9.08 19.77 0.97
C LYS A 14 9.25 20.07 -0.53
N GLU A 15 9.73 19.12 -1.31
CA GLU A 15 9.93 19.28 -2.76
C GLU A 15 8.60 19.17 -3.53
N GLY A 16 8.51 19.75 -4.72
CA GLY A 16 7.33 19.64 -5.61
C GLY A 16 7.11 18.21 -6.11
N ILE A 17 5.91 17.88 -6.61
CA ILE A 17 5.63 16.61 -7.27
C ILE A 17 6.34 16.61 -8.62
N THR A 18 7.25 15.65 -8.82
CA THR A 18 8.02 15.53 -10.06
C THR A 18 7.46 14.41 -10.95
N PRO A 19 7.65 14.47 -12.28
CA PRO A 19 7.23 13.37 -13.17
C PRO A 19 7.86 12.02 -12.81
N SER A 20 9.10 12.03 -12.33
CA SER A 20 9.77 10.82 -11.84
C SER A 20 9.05 10.20 -10.64
N MET A 21 8.56 11.03 -9.70
CA MET A 21 7.76 10.53 -8.57
C MET A 21 6.48 9.85 -9.04
N ILE A 22 5.77 10.47 -10.00
CA ILE A 22 4.54 9.91 -10.56
C ILE A 22 4.82 8.56 -11.21
N PHE A 23 5.90 8.45 -11.98
CA PHE A 23 6.31 7.19 -12.59
C PHE A 23 6.54 6.08 -11.54
N PHE A 24 7.27 6.37 -10.46
CA PHE A 24 7.51 5.39 -9.42
C PHE A 24 6.26 5.05 -8.61
N ILE A 25 5.33 6.00 -8.44
CA ILE A 25 4.03 5.72 -7.81
C ILE A 25 3.22 4.76 -8.68
N ILE A 26 3.11 5.01 -9.98
CA ILE A 26 2.42 4.13 -10.92
C ILE A 26 3.04 2.74 -10.90
N LEU A 27 4.37 2.64 -11.02
CA LEU A 27 5.09 1.37 -11.01
C LEU A 27 4.89 0.61 -9.70
N GLY A 28 5.02 1.29 -8.56
CA GLY A 28 4.84 0.67 -7.24
C GLY A 28 3.41 0.19 -7.02
N SER A 29 2.41 1.00 -7.42
CA SER A 29 1.00 0.63 -7.34
C SER A 29 0.68 -0.58 -8.22
N ALA A 30 1.20 -0.63 -9.45
CA ALA A 30 1.01 -1.76 -10.36
C ALA A 30 1.59 -3.07 -9.80
N ILE A 31 2.81 -3.02 -9.23
CA ILE A 31 3.47 -4.20 -8.62
C ILE A 31 2.70 -4.66 -7.38
N CYS A 32 2.28 -3.72 -6.52
CA CYS A 32 1.55 -4.02 -5.29
C CYS A 32 0.22 -4.73 -5.62
N THR A 33 -0.61 -4.12 -6.46
CA THR A 33 -1.93 -4.66 -6.83
C THR A 33 -1.83 -5.96 -7.61
N PHE A 34 -0.78 -6.14 -8.45
CA PHE A 34 -0.50 -7.41 -9.11
C PHE A 34 -0.24 -8.51 -8.09
N GLY A 35 0.53 -8.24 -7.05
CA GLY A 35 0.81 -9.19 -5.97
C GLY A 35 -0.44 -9.59 -5.21
N VAL A 36 -1.29 -8.62 -4.86
CA VAL A 36 -2.56 -8.88 -4.17
C VAL A 36 -3.49 -9.72 -5.05
N HIS A 37 -3.75 -9.30 -6.29
CA HIS A 37 -4.65 -9.99 -7.21
C HIS A 37 -4.20 -11.42 -7.53
N ASN A 38 -2.92 -11.61 -7.84
CA ASN A 38 -2.42 -12.90 -8.33
C ASN A 38 -1.99 -13.87 -7.23
N ILE A 39 -1.77 -13.40 -6.00
CA ILE A 39 -1.29 -14.27 -4.91
C ILE A 39 -2.25 -14.22 -3.74
N HIS A 40 -2.51 -13.06 -3.12
CA HIS A 40 -3.26 -12.98 -1.87
C HIS A 40 -4.72 -13.41 -2.05
N GLN A 41 -5.40 -12.91 -3.08
CA GLN A 41 -6.79 -13.28 -3.37
C GLN A 41 -6.93 -14.78 -3.69
N GLN A 42 -5.99 -15.37 -4.45
CA GLN A 42 -6.06 -16.79 -4.80
C GLN A 42 -5.76 -17.73 -3.63
N THR A 43 -4.84 -17.34 -2.75
CA THR A 43 -4.34 -18.21 -1.69
C THR A 43 -5.08 -18.04 -0.37
N HIS A 44 -6.04 -17.09 -0.31
CA HIS A 44 -6.75 -16.72 0.90
C HIS A 44 -5.79 -16.39 2.06
N ILE A 45 -4.56 -15.97 1.74
CA ILE A 45 -3.63 -15.45 2.73
C ILE A 45 -4.09 -14.04 3.06
N THR A 46 -4.64 -13.87 4.25
CA THR A 46 -5.06 -12.57 4.76
C THR A 46 -3.86 -11.80 5.24
N GLU A 47 -3.73 -10.56 4.79
CA GLU A 47 -2.87 -9.58 5.44
C GLU A 47 -3.60 -8.98 6.65
N GLY A 48 -2.84 -8.35 7.54
CA GLY A 48 -3.42 -7.55 8.62
C GLY A 48 -3.92 -6.19 8.11
N GLY A 49 -4.41 -5.37 9.03
CA GLY A 49 -4.72 -3.96 8.76
C GLY A 49 -5.88 -3.73 7.81
N LEU A 50 -5.77 -2.68 6.99
CA LEU A 50 -6.84 -2.29 6.05
C LEU A 50 -6.92 -3.24 4.85
N ILE A 51 -5.80 -3.81 4.38
CA ILE A 51 -5.82 -4.80 3.29
C ILE A 51 -6.56 -6.06 3.73
N GLY A 52 -6.28 -6.57 4.93
CA GLY A 52 -7.03 -7.70 5.48
C GLY A 52 -8.52 -7.39 5.65
N THR A 53 -8.85 -6.18 6.08
CA THR A 53 -10.24 -5.71 6.17
C THR A 53 -10.90 -5.64 4.79
N MET A 54 -10.19 -5.17 3.76
CA MET A 54 -10.65 -5.14 2.38
C MET A 54 -10.99 -6.56 1.88
N LEU A 55 -10.07 -7.51 2.06
CA LEU A 55 -10.27 -8.91 1.65
C LEU A 55 -11.45 -9.56 2.40
N LEU A 56 -11.65 -9.21 3.67
CA LEU A 56 -12.80 -9.69 4.45
C LEU A 56 -14.13 -9.13 3.91
N ILE A 57 -14.18 -7.86 3.58
CA ILE A 57 -15.36 -7.19 2.99
C ILE A 57 -15.67 -7.78 1.60
N GLU A 58 -14.64 -7.98 0.77
CA GLU A 58 -14.77 -8.65 -0.52
C GLU A 58 -15.38 -10.04 -0.36
N HIS A 59 -14.84 -10.85 0.56
CA HIS A 59 -15.30 -12.21 0.80
C HIS A 59 -16.75 -12.29 1.29
N TRP A 60 -17.18 -11.37 2.18
CA TRP A 60 -18.51 -11.44 2.79
C TRP A 60 -19.59 -10.68 2.02
N LEU A 61 -19.24 -9.53 1.44
CA LEU A 61 -20.19 -8.66 0.75
C LEU A 61 -20.09 -8.74 -0.78
N GLY A 62 -19.06 -9.41 -1.33
CA GLY A 62 -18.84 -9.51 -2.76
C GLY A 62 -18.53 -8.17 -3.44
N LEU A 63 -18.12 -7.17 -2.66
CA LEU A 63 -17.72 -5.87 -3.21
C LEU A 63 -16.29 -5.92 -3.75
N PRO A 64 -16.01 -5.36 -4.93
CA PRO A 64 -14.69 -5.43 -5.52
C PRO A 64 -13.66 -4.56 -4.75
N PRO A 65 -12.40 -4.99 -4.63
CA PRO A 65 -11.31 -4.24 -4.00
C PRO A 65 -11.13 -2.82 -4.55
N SER A 66 -11.38 -2.61 -5.84
CA SER A 66 -11.31 -1.30 -6.50
C SER A 66 -12.23 -0.25 -5.86
N VAL A 67 -13.36 -0.67 -5.29
CA VAL A 67 -14.32 0.20 -4.61
C VAL A 67 -14.00 0.33 -3.12
N ILE A 68 -13.64 -0.77 -2.47
CA ILE A 68 -13.41 -0.81 -1.02
C ILE A 68 -12.13 -0.06 -0.64
N THR A 69 -11.05 -0.27 -1.41
CA THR A 69 -9.73 0.31 -1.13
C THR A 69 -9.75 1.84 -0.93
N PRO A 70 -10.34 2.64 -1.85
CA PRO A 70 -10.38 4.09 -1.64
C PRO A 70 -11.11 4.51 -0.37
N ILE A 71 -12.17 3.81 0.01
CA ILE A 71 -12.97 4.12 1.20
C ILE A 71 -12.13 3.88 2.47
N LEU A 72 -11.46 2.74 2.55
CA LEU A 72 -10.60 2.41 3.68
C LEU A 72 -9.39 3.34 3.75
N ASP A 73 -8.77 3.63 2.62
CA ASP A 73 -7.61 4.51 2.52
C ASP A 73 -7.94 5.93 2.98
N ILE A 74 -9.09 6.48 2.57
CA ILE A 74 -9.54 7.80 3.03
C ILE A 74 -9.62 7.84 4.55
N SER A 75 -10.14 6.80 5.20
CA SER A 75 -10.20 6.73 6.67
C SER A 75 -8.83 6.78 7.32
N GLY A 76 -7.85 6.04 6.79
CA GLY A 76 -6.45 6.07 7.22
C GLY A 76 -5.80 7.44 7.00
N TYR A 77 -6.06 8.06 5.84
CA TYR A 77 -5.53 9.38 5.50
C TYR A 77 -6.09 10.51 6.35
N LEU A 78 -7.35 10.45 6.76
CA LEU A 78 -7.91 11.43 7.68
C LEU A 78 -7.17 11.44 9.02
N LEU A 79 -6.80 10.26 9.52
CA LEU A 79 -5.99 10.14 10.72
C LEU A 79 -4.56 10.65 10.50
N ALA A 80 -3.98 10.37 9.33
CA ALA A 80 -2.61 10.75 8.98
C ALA A 80 -2.45 12.25 8.68
N TYR A 81 -3.51 12.93 8.22
CA TYR A 81 -3.46 14.31 7.77
C TYR A 81 -2.82 15.27 8.78
N LYS A 82 -3.19 15.11 10.05
CA LYS A 82 -2.72 15.96 11.14
C LYS A 82 -1.21 15.87 11.38
N TYR A 83 -0.60 14.73 11.09
CA TYR A 83 0.80 14.45 11.45
C TYR A 83 1.76 14.48 10.27
N LEU A 84 1.33 14.08 9.09
CA LEU A 84 2.18 13.94 7.91
C LEU A 84 2.04 15.09 6.91
N GLY A 85 1.04 15.95 7.12
CA GLY A 85 0.85 17.17 6.33
C GLY A 85 0.20 16.98 4.97
N GLY A 86 -0.22 18.11 4.35
CA GLY A 86 -1.05 18.09 3.14
C GLY A 86 -0.35 17.55 1.88
N ARG A 87 1.00 17.62 1.80
CA ARG A 87 1.73 17.06 0.66
C ARG A 87 1.70 15.54 0.67
N PHE A 88 1.89 14.92 1.84
CA PHE A 88 1.74 13.48 2.00
C PHE A 88 0.38 13.03 1.47
N ILE A 89 -0.69 13.71 1.87
CA ILE A 89 -2.05 13.37 1.42
C ILE A 89 -2.22 13.50 -0.09
N LYS A 90 -1.65 14.55 -0.72
CA LYS A 90 -1.73 14.70 -2.19
C LYS A 90 -1.04 13.55 -2.92
N ILE A 91 0.15 13.15 -2.48
CA ILE A 91 0.88 12.03 -3.09
C ILE A 91 0.14 10.72 -2.85
N SER A 92 -0.36 10.51 -1.63
CA SER A 92 -1.14 9.31 -1.28
C SER A 92 -2.45 9.23 -2.04
N ALA A 93 -3.15 10.35 -2.26
CA ALA A 93 -4.36 10.38 -3.09
C ALA A 93 -4.08 9.96 -4.55
N ILE A 94 -2.95 10.41 -5.12
CA ILE A 94 -2.52 9.95 -6.45
C ILE A 94 -2.23 8.45 -6.43
N SER A 95 -1.57 7.96 -5.38
CA SER A 95 -1.27 6.54 -5.24
C SER A 95 -2.54 5.70 -5.10
N THR A 96 -3.48 6.09 -4.25
CA THR A 96 -4.76 5.40 -4.07
C THR A 96 -5.54 5.33 -5.39
N LEU A 97 -5.56 6.43 -6.16
CA LEU A 97 -6.18 6.43 -7.48
C LEU A 97 -5.50 5.41 -8.41
N CYS A 98 -4.16 5.38 -8.44
CA CYS A 98 -3.43 4.39 -9.23
C CYS A 98 -3.71 2.96 -8.77
N VAL A 99 -3.73 2.71 -7.46
CA VAL A 99 -4.04 1.40 -6.87
C VAL A 99 -5.43 0.95 -7.29
N SER A 100 -6.45 1.81 -7.16
CA SER A 100 -7.83 1.48 -7.54
C SER A 100 -7.97 1.17 -9.04
N LEU A 101 -7.32 2.00 -9.90
CA LEU A 101 -7.32 1.77 -11.36
C LEU A 101 -6.62 0.46 -11.74
N PHE A 102 -5.53 0.11 -11.05
CA PHE A 102 -4.85 -1.15 -11.30
C PHE A 102 -5.63 -2.35 -10.75
N TYR A 103 -6.34 -2.24 -9.63
CA TYR A 103 -7.25 -3.29 -9.19
C TYR A 103 -8.35 -3.54 -10.22
N GLU A 104 -9.04 -2.47 -10.68
CA GLU A 104 -10.05 -2.58 -11.72
C GLU A 104 -9.47 -3.21 -13.00
N PHE A 105 -8.25 -2.82 -13.39
CA PHE A 105 -7.57 -3.42 -14.54
C PHE A 105 -7.29 -4.91 -14.36
N TRP A 106 -6.79 -5.33 -13.18
CA TRP A 106 -6.51 -6.74 -12.92
C TRP A 106 -7.78 -7.58 -12.77
N GLU A 107 -8.85 -7.03 -12.22
CA GLU A 107 -10.16 -7.68 -12.09
C GLU A 107 -10.77 -8.06 -13.44
N LEU A 108 -10.34 -7.45 -14.55
CA LEU A 108 -10.76 -7.83 -15.91
C LEU A 108 -10.14 -9.15 -16.39
N PHE A 109 -9.11 -9.63 -15.75
CA PHE A 109 -8.37 -10.83 -16.16
C PHE A 109 -8.40 -11.89 -15.05
N PRO A 110 -8.47 -13.18 -15.42
CA PRO A 110 -8.23 -14.21 -14.43
C PRO A 110 -6.77 -14.12 -13.92
N PRO A 111 -6.50 -14.59 -12.70
CA PRO A 111 -5.14 -14.61 -12.17
C PRO A 111 -4.17 -15.30 -13.12
N ILE A 112 -3.03 -14.65 -13.39
CA ILE A 112 -2.02 -15.11 -14.35
C ILE A 112 -1.04 -16.10 -13.70
N LEU A 113 -0.79 -15.91 -12.38
CA LEU A 113 0.11 -16.80 -11.65
C LEU A 113 -0.61 -18.10 -11.24
N PRO A 114 0.12 -19.23 -11.18
CA PRO A 114 -0.44 -20.48 -10.72
C PRO A 114 -0.93 -20.37 -9.28
N ASN A 115 -1.99 -21.10 -8.96
CA ASN A 115 -2.53 -21.11 -7.60
C ASN A 115 -1.52 -21.72 -6.62
N LEU A 116 -1.04 -20.92 -5.69
CA LEU A 116 -0.07 -21.28 -4.67
C LEU A 116 -0.72 -21.73 -3.35
N SER A 117 -2.03 -22.00 -3.31
CA SER A 117 -2.73 -22.40 -2.07
C SER A 117 -2.14 -23.65 -1.43
N ALA A 118 -1.56 -24.55 -2.23
CA ALA A 118 -0.87 -25.75 -1.75
C ALA A 118 0.50 -25.44 -1.11
N TYR A 119 1.06 -24.23 -1.34
CA TYR A 119 2.40 -23.82 -0.89
C TYR A 119 2.33 -22.47 -0.16
N PRO A 120 1.72 -22.40 1.04
CA PRO A 120 1.46 -21.13 1.72
C PRO A 120 2.73 -20.32 2.04
N LEU A 121 3.86 -21.00 2.31
CA LEU A 121 5.13 -20.33 2.54
C LEU A 121 5.66 -19.64 1.27
N ALA A 122 5.57 -20.29 0.12
CA ALA A 122 5.97 -19.70 -1.15
C ALA A 122 5.06 -18.51 -1.52
N ALA A 123 3.75 -18.66 -1.31
CA ALA A 123 2.78 -17.59 -1.50
C ALA A 123 3.06 -16.38 -0.59
N ALA A 124 3.35 -16.60 0.68
CA ALA A 124 3.68 -15.53 1.62
C ALA A 124 4.99 -14.79 1.24
N ILE A 125 6.01 -15.52 0.80
CA ILE A 125 7.28 -14.91 0.37
C ILE A 125 7.09 -14.10 -0.91
N LEU A 126 6.49 -14.67 -1.94
CA LEU A 126 6.29 -13.99 -3.23
C LEU A 126 5.30 -12.84 -3.12
N GLY A 127 4.19 -13.05 -2.41
CA GLY A 127 3.21 -12.01 -2.14
C GLY A 127 3.82 -10.86 -1.35
N GLY A 128 4.52 -11.16 -0.26
CA GLY A 128 5.21 -10.17 0.57
C GLY A 128 6.29 -9.38 -0.19
N LEU A 129 7.03 -10.03 -1.11
CA LEU A 129 8.01 -9.33 -1.96
C LEU A 129 7.34 -8.39 -2.97
N LEU A 130 6.24 -8.80 -3.59
CA LEU A 130 5.52 -7.97 -4.56
C LEU A 130 4.80 -6.81 -3.86
N VAL A 131 4.00 -7.12 -2.84
CA VAL A 131 3.21 -6.11 -2.12
C VAL A 131 4.14 -5.17 -1.34
N GLY A 132 5.03 -5.71 -0.52
CA GLY A 132 5.98 -4.90 0.26
C GLY A 132 6.98 -4.14 -0.61
N GLY A 133 7.43 -4.73 -1.74
CA GLY A 133 8.27 -4.05 -2.72
C GLY A 133 7.56 -2.91 -3.41
N GLY A 134 6.32 -3.14 -3.87
CA GLY A 134 5.47 -2.13 -4.50
C GLY A 134 5.15 -0.98 -3.54
N ALA A 135 4.65 -1.30 -2.35
CA ALA A 135 4.38 -0.33 -1.29
C ALA A 135 5.64 0.47 -0.90
N GLY A 136 6.78 -0.21 -0.75
CA GLY A 136 8.06 0.42 -0.44
C GLY A 136 8.52 1.44 -1.50
N ILE A 137 8.26 1.17 -2.79
CA ILE A 137 8.53 2.13 -3.88
C ILE A 137 7.69 3.39 -3.70
N VAL A 138 6.39 3.26 -3.41
CA VAL A 138 5.47 4.40 -3.19
C VAL A 138 5.86 5.19 -1.95
N VAL A 139 6.06 4.52 -0.81
CA VAL A 139 6.47 5.15 0.46
C VAL A 139 7.78 5.92 0.29
N ARG A 140 8.70 5.42 -0.51
CA ARG A 140 9.96 6.11 -0.83
C ARG A 140 9.75 7.44 -1.57
N GLN A 141 8.63 7.63 -2.26
CA GLN A 141 8.28 8.91 -2.89
C GLN A 141 7.67 9.93 -1.91
N GLY A 142 7.44 9.54 -0.66
CA GLY A 142 6.87 10.39 0.38
C GLY A 142 5.36 10.35 0.45
N GLY A 143 4.74 9.33 -0.12
CA GLY A 143 3.32 8.99 -0.02
C GLY A 143 3.10 7.65 0.66
N SER A 144 1.92 7.11 0.49
CA SER A 144 1.46 5.83 0.99
C SER A 144 0.85 5.05 -0.16
N SER A 145 1.00 3.73 -0.20
CA SER A 145 0.33 2.86 -1.17
C SER A 145 -1.10 2.52 -0.74
N GLY A 146 -1.43 2.75 0.53
CA GLY A 146 -2.73 2.51 1.13
C GLY A 146 -2.84 3.13 2.51
N GLY A 147 -4.03 3.05 3.11
CA GLY A 147 -4.29 3.56 4.44
C GLY A 147 -3.43 2.91 5.53
N ASP A 148 -3.06 1.64 5.36
CA ASP A 148 -2.16 0.91 6.28
C ASP A 148 -0.81 1.57 6.39
N ASP A 149 -0.20 1.89 5.25
CA ASP A 149 1.07 2.59 5.23
C ASP A 149 0.95 3.96 5.89
N ALA A 150 -0.16 4.67 5.65
CA ALA A 150 -0.40 5.97 6.27
C ALA A 150 -0.50 5.86 7.79
N LEU A 151 -1.15 4.83 8.31
CA LEU A 151 -1.23 4.54 9.73
C LEU A 151 0.14 4.17 10.31
N ALA A 152 0.88 3.26 9.65
CA ALA A 152 2.22 2.87 10.07
C ALA A 152 3.20 4.05 10.07
N LEU A 153 3.15 4.91 9.04
CA LEU A 153 3.95 6.13 8.96
C LEU A 153 3.58 7.13 10.03
N THR A 154 2.28 7.31 10.31
CA THR A 154 1.80 8.17 11.39
C THR A 154 2.28 7.68 12.74
N LEU A 155 2.13 6.37 13.01
CA LEU A 155 2.60 5.75 14.25
C LEU A 155 4.12 5.91 14.41
N SER A 156 4.87 5.64 13.35
CA SER A 156 6.33 5.84 13.34
C SER A 156 6.72 7.29 13.62
N HIS A 157 5.96 8.26 13.07
CA HIS A 157 6.20 9.69 13.28
C HIS A 157 5.92 10.12 14.73
N VAL A 158 4.79 9.68 15.29
CA VAL A 158 4.34 10.07 16.65
C VAL A 158 5.17 9.39 17.74
N THR A 159 5.49 8.11 17.57
CA THR A 159 6.21 7.32 18.58
C THR A 159 7.72 7.36 18.41
N HIS A 160 8.22 7.93 17.32
CA HIS A 160 9.64 7.88 16.91
C HIS A 160 10.19 6.43 16.78
N TRP A 161 9.30 5.48 16.57
CA TRP A 161 9.69 4.08 16.32
C TRP A 161 10.22 3.90 14.91
N ARG A 162 11.00 2.83 14.73
CA ARG A 162 11.39 2.42 13.38
C ARG A 162 10.15 2.00 12.60
N LEU A 163 10.08 2.38 11.33
CA LEU A 163 8.95 2.04 10.47
C LEU A 163 8.65 0.52 10.45
N SER A 164 9.71 -0.31 10.45
CA SER A 164 9.57 -1.77 10.55
C SER A 164 8.86 -2.25 11.82
N LYS A 165 8.96 -1.52 12.94
CA LYS A 165 8.19 -1.83 14.15
C LYS A 165 6.73 -1.40 14.02
N ALA A 166 6.48 -0.27 13.37
CA ALA A 166 5.13 0.23 13.17
C ALA A 166 4.28 -0.66 12.26
N TYR A 167 4.92 -1.39 11.33
CA TYR A 167 4.23 -2.39 10.48
C TYR A 167 3.99 -3.75 11.18
N LEU A 168 4.57 -4.00 12.34
CA LEU A 168 4.40 -5.27 13.07
C LEU A 168 3.26 -5.23 14.11
N ILE A 169 2.62 -4.09 14.28
CA ILE A 169 1.53 -3.86 15.23
C ILE A 169 0.22 -3.68 14.50
#